data_2b3ef6fbabbfc4867d301306152beb3f
#
_entry.id   2b3ef6fbabbfc4867d301306152beb3f
#
_cell.length_a   1.000
_cell.length_b   1.000
_cell.length_c   1.000
_cell.angle_alpha   90.00
_cell.angle_beta   90.00
_cell.angle_gamma   90.00
#
_symmetry.space_group_name_H-M   'P 1'
#
loop_
_entity.id
_entity.type
_entity.pdbx_description
1 polymer ?
#
loop_
_entity_poly.entity_id
_entity_poly.type
_entity_poly.pdbx_seq_one_letter_code
_entity_poly.pdbx_strand_id
1 'polypeptide(L)'
;MADPNLTTGGIWRLHHGDREIARLTVTGVDMPWMYAAVETLPDFEEFRTLFGEQERAVDEQDWERADTCYTRIRSALTMTFPDGGGPVTEFLLHIHDDGTADWRWHDEPFDAIDR
;
A
#
# COMPACT_ATOMS: atom_id res chain seq x y z
N MET A 1 -21.39 7.01 -12.45
CA MET A 1 -20.40 7.93 -11.85
C MET A 1 -19.18 7.11 -11.39
N ALA A 2 -18.01 7.55 -11.73
CA ALA A 2 -16.80 6.81 -11.33
C ALA A 2 -16.54 6.97 -9.83
N ASP A 3 -16.11 5.88 -9.20
CA ASP A 3 -15.68 5.90 -7.81
C ASP A 3 -14.39 6.73 -7.73
N PRO A 4 -14.32 7.81 -6.92
CA PRO A 4 -13.11 8.63 -6.82
C PRO A 4 -11.92 7.83 -6.31
N ASN A 5 -12.14 6.74 -5.57
CA ASN A 5 -11.06 5.88 -5.09
C ASN A 5 -10.49 4.97 -6.18
N LEU A 6 -11.15 4.89 -7.34
CA LEU A 6 -10.69 4.08 -8.46
C LEU A 6 -10.30 4.93 -9.66
N THR A 7 -10.09 6.23 -9.46
CA THR A 7 -9.81 7.17 -10.53
C THR A 7 -8.32 7.36 -10.74
N THR A 8 -7.86 7.22 -11.99
CA THR A 8 -6.48 7.54 -12.38
C THR A 8 -6.19 9.00 -12.02
N GLY A 9 -5.03 9.24 -11.43
CA GLY A 9 -4.63 10.55 -10.96
C GLY A 9 -4.99 10.84 -9.52
N GLY A 10 -5.81 10.00 -8.89
CA GLY A 10 -6.08 10.12 -7.45
C GLY A 10 -4.83 9.84 -6.64
N ILE A 11 -4.64 10.59 -5.57
CA ILE A 11 -3.44 10.46 -4.72
C ILE A 11 -3.81 9.85 -3.39
N TRP A 12 -3.35 8.62 -3.18
CA TRP A 12 -3.44 7.93 -1.90
C TRP A 12 -2.20 8.26 -1.10
N ARG A 13 -2.31 8.34 0.22
CA ARG A 13 -1.19 8.74 1.07
C ARG A 13 -0.88 7.66 2.07
N LEU A 14 0.42 7.49 2.35
CA LEU A 14 0.91 6.53 3.33
C LEU A 14 1.53 7.30 4.49
N HIS A 15 1.14 6.93 5.71
CA HIS A 15 1.56 7.64 6.93
C HIS A 15 2.19 6.70 7.94
N HIS A 16 3.15 7.23 8.68
CA HIS A 16 3.68 6.61 9.89
C HIS A 16 3.35 7.56 11.05
N GLY A 17 2.32 7.22 11.83
CA GLY A 17 1.79 8.15 12.81
C GLY A 17 1.25 9.39 12.11
N ASP A 18 1.71 10.57 12.53
CA ASP A 18 1.29 11.85 11.96
C ASP A 18 2.08 12.25 10.71
N ARG A 19 3.07 11.45 10.33
CA ARG A 19 3.97 11.82 9.22
C ARG A 19 3.57 11.14 7.93
N GLU A 20 3.40 11.93 6.88
CA GLU A 20 3.21 11.40 5.55
C GLU A 20 4.58 10.94 5.03
N ILE A 21 4.66 9.67 4.61
CA ILE A 21 5.94 9.09 4.15
C ILE A 21 5.97 8.79 2.67
N ALA A 22 4.81 8.69 2.02
CA ALA A 22 4.75 8.44 0.59
C ALA A 22 3.40 8.88 0.02
N ARG A 23 3.42 9.23 -1.26
CA ARG A 23 2.23 9.56 -2.05
C ARG A 23 2.16 8.62 -3.23
N LEU A 24 0.97 8.05 -3.45
CA LEU A 24 0.75 7.04 -4.48
C LEU A 24 -0.27 7.60 -5.47
N THR A 25 0.22 8.05 -6.62
CA THR A 25 -0.65 8.61 -7.66
C THR A 25 -1.11 7.47 -8.58
N VAL A 26 -2.40 7.21 -8.62
CA VAL A 26 -2.96 6.09 -9.38
C VAL A 26 -2.67 6.27 -10.88
N THR A 27 -2.04 5.27 -11.47
CA THR A 27 -1.75 5.21 -12.91
C THR A 27 -2.63 4.21 -13.63
N GLY A 28 -3.21 3.28 -12.91
CA GLY A 28 -4.09 2.27 -13.52
C GLY A 28 -4.85 1.48 -12.46
N VAL A 29 -5.92 0.82 -12.89
CA VAL A 29 -6.74 -0.02 -12.03
C VAL A 29 -7.03 -1.31 -12.78
N ASP A 30 -6.77 -2.44 -12.13
CA ASP A 30 -7.10 -3.77 -12.64
C ASP A 30 -7.65 -4.57 -11.46
N MET A 31 -8.95 -4.38 -11.21
CA MET A 31 -9.60 -4.89 -10.01
C MET A 31 -9.23 -6.33 -9.70
N PRO A 32 -8.89 -6.65 -8.47
CA PRO A 32 -8.92 -5.79 -7.27
C PRO A 32 -7.63 -4.98 -7.05
N TRP A 33 -6.74 -4.90 -8.03
CA TRP A 33 -5.44 -4.26 -7.88
C TRP A 33 -5.44 -2.81 -8.38
N MET A 34 -4.74 -1.96 -7.61
CA MET A 34 -4.47 -0.58 -7.96
C MET A 34 -2.99 -0.45 -8.29
N TYR A 35 -2.66 0.38 -9.27
CA TYR A 35 -1.27 0.65 -9.67
C TYR A 35 -0.98 2.13 -9.58
N ALA A 36 0.22 2.49 -9.15
CA ALA A 36 0.57 3.89 -8.94
C ALA A 36 2.05 4.19 -9.18
N ALA A 37 2.31 5.47 -9.45
CA ALA A 37 3.66 6.02 -9.30
C ALA A 37 3.81 6.50 -7.86
N VAL A 38 4.98 6.29 -7.28
CA VAL A 38 5.24 6.59 -5.87
C VAL A 38 6.22 7.74 -5.74
N GLU A 39 5.83 8.72 -4.94
CA GLU A 39 6.77 9.75 -4.46
C GLU A 39 7.07 9.43 -3.00
N THR A 40 8.34 9.09 -2.70
CA THR A 40 8.74 8.82 -1.32
C THR A 40 9.21 10.12 -0.67
N LEU A 41 8.86 10.30 0.60
CA LEU A 41 9.30 11.42 1.41
C LEU A 41 10.42 10.96 2.34
N PRO A 42 11.17 11.88 2.99
CA PRO A 42 12.36 11.48 3.76
C PRO A 42 12.11 10.40 4.81
N ASP A 43 10.99 10.42 5.49
CA ASP A 43 10.68 9.44 6.53
C ASP A 43 10.35 8.05 6.00
N PHE A 44 10.21 7.90 4.67
CA PHE A 44 10.02 6.59 4.05
C PHE A 44 11.26 5.69 4.19
N GLU A 45 12.44 6.27 4.29
CA GLU A 45 13.70 5.50 4.33
C GLU A 45 13.71 4.46 5.45
N GLU A 46 13.04 4.75 6.57
CA GLU A 46 12.90 3.81 7.67
C GLU A 46 12.22 2.50 7.25
N PHE A 47 11.36 2.56 6.24
CA PHE A 47 10.56 1.42 5.81
C PHE A 47 11.02 0.81 4.48
N ARG A 48 11.97 1.44 3.80
CA ARG A 48 12.43 0.97 2.47
C ARG A 48 12.90 -0.47 2.50
N THR A 49 13.69 -0.83 3.51
CA THR A 49 14.20 -2.20 3.66
C THR A 49 13.06 -3.20 3.85
N LEU A 50 12.05 -2.83 4.64
CA LEU A 50 10.92 -3.71 4.92
C LEU A 50 10.11 -4.02 3.64
N PHE A 51 9.86 -3.01 2.81
CA PHE A 51 9.19 -3.23 1.53
C PHE A 51 10.05 -4.07 0.59
N GLY A 52 11.36 -3.85 0.58
CA GLY A 52 12.29 -4.66 -0.22
C GLY A 52 12.31 -6.12 0.23
N GLU A 53 12.26 -6.39 1.53
CA GLU A 53 12.19 -7.76 2.05
C GLU A 53 10.89 -8.44 1.64
N GLN A 54 9.77 -7.71 1.68
CA GLN A 54 8.48 -8.23 1.25
C GLN A 54 8.54 -8.66 -0.22
N GLU A 55 9.11 -7.81 -1.07
CA GLU A 55 9.22 -8.10 -2.50
C GLU A 55 10.07 -9.34 -2.75
N ARG A 56 11.22 -9.45 -2.08
CA ARG A 56 12.07 -10.63 -2.19
C ARG A 56 11.37 -11.90 -1.71
N ALA A 57 10.64 -11.81 -0.60
CA ALA A 57 9.91 -12.96 -0.07
C ALA A 57 8.84 -13.44 -1.06
N VAL A 58 8.13 -12.52 -1.71
CA VAL A 58 7.14 -12.88 -2.72
C VAL A 58 7.82 -13.53 -3.93
N ASP A 59 8.93 -12.97 -4.41
CA ASP A 59 9.67 -13.51 -5.55
C ASP A 59 10.22 -14.92 -5.27
N GLU A 60 10.63 -15.17 -4.03
CA GLU A 60 11.17 -16.46 -3.60
C GLU A 60 10.05 -17.43 -3.17
N GLN A 61 8.80 -16.97 -3.21
CA GLN A 61 7.63 -17.74 -2.75
C GLN A 61 7.74 -18.17 -1.29
N ASP A 62 8.41 -17.35 -0.50
CA ASP A 62 8.50 -17.53 0.95
C ASP A 62 7.32 -16.81 1.60
N TRP A 63 6.18 -17.48 1.61
CA TRP A 63 4.92 -16.88 2.04
C TRP A 63 4.88 -16.55 3.53
N GLU A 64 5.58 -17.32 4.35
CA GLU A 64 5.68 -17.05 5.77
C GLU A 64 6.40 -15.72 6.03
N ARG A 65 7.51 -15.51 5.34
CA ARG A 65 8.29 -14.28 5.45
C ARG A 65 7.51 -13.09 4.87
N ALA A 66 6.85 -13.28 3.74
CA ALA A 66 6.01 -12.25 3.12
C ALA A 66 4.89 -11.84 4.08
N ASP A 67 4.27 -12.78 4.76
CA ASP A 67 3.21 -12.51 5.74
C ASP A 67 3.75 -11.75 6.94
N THR A 68 4.95 -12.07 7.40
CA THR A 68 5.61 -11.32 8.48
C THR A 68 5.85 -9.87 8.09
N CYS A 69 6.33 -9.64 6.87
CA CYS A 69 6.53 -8.28 6.36
C CYS A 69 5.21 -7.53 6.24
N TYR A 70 4.18 -8.18 5.71
CA TYR A 70 2.84 -7.62 5.62
C TYR A 70 2.32 -7.17 6.99
N THR A 71 2.44 -8.03 7.99
CA THR A 71 1.98 -7.73 9.35
C THR A 71 2.71 -6.51 9.92
N ARG A 72 4.01 -6.41 9.72
CA ARG A 72 4.80 -5.27 10.18
C ARG A 72 4.39 -3.97 9.49
N ILE A 73 4.18 -4.02 8.18
CA ILE A 73 3.73 -2.86 7.41
C ILE A 73 2.37 -2.39 7.92
N ARG A 74 1.43 -3.31 8.09
CA ARG A 74 0.08 -2.98 8.56
C ARG A 74 0.07 -2.43 9.98
N SER A 75 0.95 -2.95 10.84
CA SER A 75 1.04 -2.48 12.24
C SER A 75 1.62 -1.08 12.36
N ALA A 76 2.51 -0.70 11.45
CA ALA A 76 3.25 0.56 11.53
C ALA A 76 2.63 1.67 10.70
N LEU A 77 1.96 1.36 9.59
CA LEU A 77 1.58 2.36 8.60
C LEU A 77 0.07 2.44 8.42
N THR A 78 -0.39 3.67 8.08
CA THR A 78 -1.79 3.94 7.74
C THR A 78 -1.83 4.46 6.31
N MET A 79 -2.77 3.95 5.51
CA MET A 79 -3.04 4.45 4.18
C MET A 79 -4.35 5.23 4.21
N THR A 80 -4.40 6.36 3.53
CA THR A 80 -5.63 7.16 3.44
C THR A 80 -6.10 7.28 1.99
N PHE A 81 -7.43 7.37 1.84
CA PHE A 81 -8.07 7.57 0.55
C PHE A 81 -7.76 8.96 -0.01
N PRO A 82 -7.94 9.17 -1.34
CA PRO A 82 -7.75 10.49 -1.95
C PRO A 82 -8.69 11.56 -1.38
N ASP A 83 -8.31 12.83 -1.61
CA ASP A 83 -9.13 14.00 -1.31
C ASP A 83 -9.57 14.13 0.15
N GLY A 84 -8.66 13.77 1.05
CA GLY A 84 -8.95 13.88 2.47
C GLY A 84 -9.89 12.81 3.00
N GLY A 85 -10.07 11.73 2.25
CA GLY A 85 -10.80 10.56 2.70
C GLY A 85 -10.16 9.95 3.93
N GLY A 86 -10.91 9.14 4.67
CA GLY A 86 -10.45 8.54 5.90
C GLY A 86 -9.42 7.44 5.68
N PRO A 87 -9.02 6.77 6.77
CA PRO A 87 -8.06 5.67 6.67
C PRO A 87 -8.68 4.44 6.00
N VAL A 88 -7.83 3.73 5.25
CA VAL A 88 -8.19 2.46 4.64
C VAL A 88 -8.15 1.38 5.70
N THR A 89 -9.23 0.61 5.85
CA THR A 89 -9.33 -0.40 6.90
C THR A 89 -8.31 -1.52 6.73
N GLU A 90 -8.18 -2.02 5.50
CA GLU A 90 -7.23 -3.10 5.21
C GLU A 90 -6.61 -2.90 3.84
N PHE A 91 -5.31 -3.11 3.74
CA PHE A 91 -4.61 -3.04 2.46
C PHE A 91 -3.40 -3.97 2.43
N LEU A 92 -3.11 -4.48 1.25
CA LEU A 92 -1.88 -5.21 0.96
C LEU A 92 -1.11 -4.38 -0.05
N LEU A 93 -0.01 -3.78 0.37
CA LEU A 93 0.74 -2.81 -0.41
C LEU A 93 2.15 -3.33 -0.72
N HIS A 94 2.52 -3.24 -2.00
CA HIS A 94 3.88 -3.50 -2.46
C HIS A 94 4.44 -2.21 -3.05
N ILE A 95 5.60 -1.78 -2.57
CA ILE A 95 6.32 -0.63 -3.14
C ILE A 95 7.62 -1.15 -3.73
N HIS A 96 7.82 -0.92 -5.02
CA HIS A 96 8.96 -1.43 -5.77
C HIS A 96 10.07 -0.39 -5.88
N ASP A 97 11.30 -0.86 -6.12
CA ASP A 97 12.47 0.03 -6.22
C ASP A 97 12.44 0.94 -7.45
N ASP A 98 11.60 0.63 -8.43
CA ASP A 98 11.50 1.41 -9.66
C ASP A 98 10.58 2.64 -9.53
N GLY A 99 10.06 2.92 -8.34
CA GLY A 99 9.18 4.07 -8.13
C GLY A 99 7.72 3.79 -8.41
N THR A 100 7.35 2.51 -8.48
CA THR A 100 5.95 2.11 -8.67
C THR A 100 5.44 1.35 -7.46
N ALA A 101 4.11 1.24 -7.35
CA ALA A 101 3.46 0.47 -6.30
C ALA A 101 2.23 -0.21 -6.85
N ASP A 102 1.84 -1.29 -6.18
CA ASP A 102 0.55 -1.94 -6.41
C ASP A 102 -0.02 -2.32 -5.06
N TRP A 103 -1.35 -2.26 -4.96
CA TRP A 103 -2.05 -2.66 -3.74
C TRP A 103 -3.47 -3.08 -4.05
N ARG A 104 -4.02 -3.84 -3.10
CA ARG A 104 -5.46 -4.09 -3.02
C ARG A 104 -5.92 -3.63 -1.64
N TRP A 105 -7.19 -3.29 -1.53
CA TRP A 105 -7.73 -2.78 -0.29
C TRP A 105 -9.16 -3.26 -0.07
N HIS A 106 -9.59 -3.25 1.18
CA HIS A 106 -10.92 -3.65 1.58
C HIS A 106 -11.43 -2.79 2.73
N ASP A 107 -12.75 -2.72 2.87
CA ASP A 107 -13.39 -2.03 3.98
C ASP A 107 -13.43 -2.89 5.24
N GLU A 108 -13.04 -4.17 5.14
CA GLU A 108 -13.00 -5.12 6.25
C GLU A 108 -11.63 -5.78 6.28
N PRO A 109 -11.17 -6.25 7.47
CA PRO A 109 -9.92 -7.00 7.54
C PRO A 109 -9.94 -8.24 6.64
N PHE A 110 -8.78 -8.58 6.05
CA PHE A 110 -8.69 -9.73 5.14
C PHE A 110 -9.08 -11.05 5.82
N ASP A 111 -8.76 -11.20 7.10
CA ASP A 111 -9.12 -12.41 7.84
C ASP A 111 -10.64 -12.64 7.89
N ALA A 112 -11.42 -11.58 7.92
CA ALA A 112 -12.88 -11.67 7.92
C ALA A 112 -13.43 -12.05 6.54
N ILE A 113 -12.67 -11.75 5.47
CA ILE A 113 -13.09 -11.97 4.08
C ILE A 113 -12.79 -13.40 3.64
N ASP A 114 -11.70 -13.98 4.11
CA ASP A 114 -11.22 -15.30 3.70
C ASP A 114 -12.00 -16.47 4.30
N ARG A 115 -13.13 -16.21 4.91
CA ARG A 115 -13.92 -17.26 5.58
C ARG A 115 -15.23 -17.56 4.93
#